data_e36389c5918493f79d95581be6b05578
#
_entry.id   e36389c5918493f79d95581be6b05578
#
_cell.length_a   1.000
_cell.length_b   1.000
_cell.length_c   1.000
_cell.angle_alpha   90.00
_cell.angle_beta   90.00
_cell.angle_gamma   90.00
#
_symmetry.space_group_name_H-M   'P 1'
#
loop_
_entity.id
_entity.type
_entity.pdbx_description
1 polymer ?
#
loop_
_entity_poly.entity_id
_entity_poly.type
_entity_poly.pdbx_seq_one_letter_code
_entity_poly.pdbx_strand_id
1 'polypeptide(L)'
;MGACFSRNMVSAEMGLPAAFDLDTGQNVLWTGRLGSESHATPVVANGRILMGTNNEAPRNEHRDGDRGVLMCFDEESGAFQWQLVVPKITTSRFWDWPRAGLCSTPAVEGDRVYVVSNRGEVMCLDLAGLANGNDGAFQDEARHATPADEPVLPLADTDADILWLFDMIQELNVRQHDSAHACILIDGPFLYVNTSNGVDDTHKEIHSPDAPSLIVVEKATGRLVAVDRERIGPRIFHSTWSSPMLAEVDGQRRIFFAGGDGVIYAFEALKEIPPPGEVLGLRRVWSFDLDPTGPKENVQQYNSNRKVSPTNVKSIPVFHDGRVYVTGGGDLWWGKNESWLWCLNPSGSGDATTTGMVWRYRLGNHVMASPAVADGLVFAADCDGTLHCVDAATGEACWTFEANGAFWASPFVADGKVYCATQRGWAYVFELGREQKQLHSVKLDGPVSATPVAANGRLYLATMRNLFALALATGQGE
;
A
#
# COMPACT_ATOMS: atom_id res chain seq x y z
N MET A 1 2.14 4.86 -3.67
CA MET A 1 0.89 5.35 -3.10
C MET A 1 1.12 6.71 -2.48
N GLY A 2 0.45 7.71 -3.04
CA GLY A 2 0.73 9.10 -2.76
C GLY A 2 2.08 9.55 -3.33
N ALA A 3 2.07 10.54 -4.20
CA ALA A 3 3.29 11.04 -4.87
C ALA A 3 4.28 11.74 -3.94
N CYS A 4 4.01 11.80 -2.65
CA CYS A 4 4.81 12.53 -1.67
C CYS A 4 4.89 11.79 -0.33
N PHE A 5 5.73 12.30 0.55
CA PHE A 5 5.94 11.78 1.90
C PHE A 5 4.66 11.70 2.76
N SER A 6 3.71 12.61 2.51
CA SER A 6 2.44 12.73 3.25
C SER A 6 1.46 11.58 3.00
N ARG A 7 1.69 10.76 1.99
CA ARG A 7 0.80 9.65 1.56
C ARG A 7 -0.63 10.08 1.20
N ASN A 8 -0.87 11.37 0.99
CA ASN A 8 -2.17 11.85 0.58
C ASN A 8 -2.49 11.39 -0.85
N MET A 9 -3.68 10.84 -1.06
CA MET A 9 -4.15 10.29 -2.35
C MET A 9 -4.66 11.43 -3.25
N VAL A 10 -3.82 12.45 -3.44
CA VAL A 10 -4.12 13.66 -4.23
C VAL A 10 -3.00 13.89 -5.24
N SER A 11 -3.36 14.29 -6.45
CA SER A 11 -2.42 14.69 -7.50
C SER A 11 -2.75 16.08 -8.03
N ALA A 12 -1.73 16.81 -8.46
CA ALA A 12 -1.86 18.09 -9.15
C ALA A 12 -2.08 17.94 -10.67
N GLU A 13 -2.15 16.71 -11.18
CA GLU A 13 -2.43 16.44 -12.59
C GLU A 13 -3.77 17.03 -13.03
N MET A 14 -3.80 17.56 -14.25
CA MET A 14 -4.96 18.21 -14.85
C MET A 14 -5.30 17.59 -16.20
N GLY A 15 -6.48 17.88 -16.73
CA GLY A 15 -6.94 17.37 -18.04
C GLY A 15 -7.30 15.88 -17.99
N LEU A 16 -7.72 15.37 -16.83
CA LEU A 16 -8.07 13.97 -16.64
C LEU A 16 -9.53 13.68 -17.07
N PRO A 17 -9.81 12.50 -17.66
CA PRO A 17 -11.15 12.18 -18.13
C PRO A 17 -12.14 12.06 -16.95
N ALA A 18 -13.27 12.78 -17.05
CA ALA A 18 -14.39 12.58 -16.16
C ALA A 18 -15.19 11.32 -16.51
N ALA A 19 -15.17 10.91 -17.80
CA ALA A 19 -15.88 9.75 -18.31
C ALA A 19 -14.96 8.89 -19.19
N PHE A 20 -15.10 7.59 -19.10
CA PHE A 20 -14.39 6.59 -19.90
C PHE A 20 -15.25 5.32 -20.02
N ASP A 21 -15.01 4.53 -21.05
CA ASP A 21 -15.76 3.30 -21.28
C ASP A 21 -14.85 2.24 -21.92
N LEU A 22 -14.72 1.09 -21.24
CA LEU A 22 -13.82 0.01 -21.67
C LEU A 22 -14.37 -0.77 -22.86
N ASP A 23 -15.70 -0.85 -23.03
CA ASP A 23 -16.34 -1.61 -24.10
C ASP A 23 -16.27 -0.85 -25.42
N THR A 24 -16.45 0.47 -25.37
CA THR A 24 -16.38 1.33 -26.57
C THR A 24 -14.96 1.86 -26.86
N GLY A 25 -14.04 1.77 -25.88
CA GLY A 25 -12.72 2.36 -25.96
C GLY A 25 -12.69 3.89 -25.75
N GLN A 26 -13.79 4.49 -25.31
CA GLN A 26 -13.83 5.93 -25.06
C GLN A 26 -12.83 6.33 -23.98
N ASN A 27 -11.91 7.24 -24.31
CA ASN A 27 -10.85 7.74 -23.42
C ASN A 27 -9.93 6.65 -22.88
N VAL A 28 -9.82 5.49 -23.54
CA VAL A 28 -8.87 4.42 -23.25
C VAL A 28 -7.71 4.51 -24.24
N LEU A 29 -6.50 4.79 -23.75
CA LEU A 29 -5.29 4.84 -24.59
C LEU A 29 -4.77 3.45 -24.89
N TRP A 30 -4.63 2.65 -23.84
CA TRP A 30 -4.16 1.27 -23.93
C TRP A 30 -4.57 0.44 -22.71
N THR A 31 -4.47 -0.87 -22.86
CA THR A 31 -4.72 -1.87 -21.81
C THR A 31 -3.54 -2.81 -21.70
N GLY A 32 -2.96 -2.91 -20.50
CA GLY A 32 -1.90 -3.87 -20.16
C GLY A 32 -2.48 -5.06 -19.40
N ARG A 33 -2.27 -6.27 -19.91
CA ARG A 33 -2.72 -7.50 -19.22
C ARG A 33 -1.88 -7.74 -17.97
N LEU A 34 -2.53 -7.98 -16.83
CA LEU A 34 -1.97 -8.44 -15.55
C LEU A 34 -2.21 -9.95 -15.37
N GLY A 35 -2.10 -10.44 -14.15
CA GLY A 35 -2.53 -11.80 -13.78
C GLY A 35 -4.04 -11.92 -13.61
N SER A 36 -4.45 -12.56 -12.51
CA SER A 36 -5.87 -12.68 -12.11
C SER A 36 -6.17 -11.95 -10.81
N GLU A 37 -5.14 -11.62 -10.02
CA GLU A 37 -5.23 -10.86 -8.78
C GLU A 37 -4.11 -9.82 -8.71
N SER A 38 -4.47 -8.57 -8.41
CA SER A 38 -3.57 -7.42 -8.35
C SER A 38 -4.02 -6.48 -7.23
N HIS A 39 -3.27 -6.46 -6.13
CA HIS A 39 -3.55 -5.65 -4.94
C HIS A 39 -2.64 -4.43 -4.82
N ALA A 40 -1.49 -4.43 -5.49
CA ALA A 40 -0.59 -3.29 -5.55
C ALA A 40 -1.22 -2.10 -6.30
N THR A 41 -0.79 -0.90 -5.99
CA THR A 41 -1.16 0.31 -6.74
C THR A 41 -0.15 0.55 -7.86
N PRO A 42 -0.55 0.97 -9.07
CA PRO A 42 0.38 1.31 -10.14
C PRO A 42 1.32 2.43 -9.72
N VAL A 43 2.58 2.37 -10.15
CA VAL A 43 3.58 3.43 -9.95
C VAL A 43 4.11 3.87 -11.29
N VAL A 44 4.00 5.17 -11.57
CA VAL A 44 4.48 5.78 -12.81
C VAL A 44 5.77 6.55 -12.52
N ALA A 45 6.84 6.23 -13.22
CA ALA A 45 8.13 6.89 -13.09
C ALA A 45 8.99 6.72 -14.35
N ASN A 46 9.62 7.79 -14.81
CA ASN A 46 10.62 7.78 -15.89
C ASN A 46 10.15 7.04 -17.16
N GLY A 47 8.90 7.25 -17.59
CA GLY A 47 8.33 6.59 -18.76
C GLY A 47 8.02 5.10 -18.57
N ARG A 48 7.95 4.64 -17.32
CA ARG A 48 7.62 3.26 -16.94
C ARG A 48 6.45 3.21 -16.00
N ILE A 49 5.70 2.11 -16.05
CA ILE A 49 4.66 1.79 -15.07
C ILE A 49 4.97 0.43 -14.46
N LEU A 50 5.00 0.41 -13.14
CA LEU A 50 5.25 -0.79 -12.35
C LEU A 50 3.96 -1.24 -11.65
N MET A 51 3.66 -2.54 -11.72
CA MET A 51 2.44 -3.11 -11.13
C MET A 51 2.67 -4.51 -10.57
N GLY A 52 2.36 -4.70 -9.30
CA GLY A 52 2.36 -6.02 -8.65
C GLY A 52 1.13 -6.83 -9.00
N THR A 53 1.29 -8.11 -9.25
CA THR A 53 0.23 -9.06 -9.63
C THR A 53 0.66 -10.51 -9.32
N ASN A 54 -0.19 -11.48 -9.67
CA ASN A 54 0.16 -12.90 -9.68
C ASN A 54 0.51 -13.38 -11.11
N ASN A 55 0.91 -14.64 -11.22
CA ASN A 55 1.41 -15.24 -12.45
C ASN A 55 0.34 -15.97 -13.30
N GLU A 56 -0.93 -15.68 -13.13
CA GLU A 56 -2.02 -16.35 -13.88
C GLU A 56 -2.09 -15.97 -15.39
N ALA A 57 -1.27 -15.02 -15.83
CA ALA A 57 -1.04 -14.70 -17.22
C ALA A 57 0.49 -14.58 -17.48
N PRO A 58 1.22 -15.71 -17.43
CA PRO A 58 2.66 -15.73 -17.45
C PRO A 58 3.21 -15.14 -18.75
N ARG A 59 4.27 -14.30 -18.65
CA ARG A 59 5.01 -13.76 -19.79
C ARG A 59 6.08 -14.73 -20.29
N ASN A 60 6.45 -15.68 -19.45
CA ASN A 60 7.33 -16.78 -19.79
C ASN A 60 6.61 -18.09 -19.48
N GLU A 61 6.27 -18.87 -20.51
CA GLU A 61 5.52 -20.13 -20.40
C GLU A 61 6.26 -21.23 -19.61
N HIS A 62 7.58 -21.09 -19.46
CA HIS A 62 8.38 -22.02 -18.67
C HIS A 62 8.41 -21.67 -17.18
N ARG A 63 7.85 -20.53 -16.78
CA ARG A 63 7.70 -20.08 -15.39
C ARG A 63 6.22 -20.04 -15.02
N ASP A 64 5.57 -21.19 -15.11
CA ASP A 64 4.15 -21.36 -14.77
C ASP A 64 3.91 -21.44 -13.26
N GLY A 65 2.64 -21.64 -12.87
CA GLY A 65 2.19 -21.80 -11.49
C GLY A 65 2.03 -20.50 -10.71
N ASP A 66 1.63 -20.65 -9.44
CA ASP A 66 1.36 -19.52 -8.53
C ASP A 66 2.67 -18.86 -8.09
N ARG A 67 2.85 -17.60 -8.43
CA ARG A 67 4.04 -16.77 -8.14
C ARG A 67 3.64 -15.34 -7.91
N GLY A 68 4.45 -14.60 -7.15
CA GLY A 68 4.38 -13.15 -7.13
C GLY A 68 5.10 -12.57 -8.35
N VAL A 69 4.51 -11.54 -8.95
CA VAL A 69 5.08 -10.89 -10.13
C VAL A 69 5.02 -9.37 -9.96
N LEU A 70 6.14 -8.69 -10.21
CA LEU A 70 6.15 -7.26 -10.50
C LEU A 70 6.34 -7.10 -12.00
N MET A 71 5.40 -6.46 -12.69
CA MET A 71 5.48 -6.16 -14.12
C MET A 71 5.87 -4.71 -14.36
N CYS A 72 6.71 -4.48 -15.36
CA CYS A 72 7.05 -3.18 -15.87
C CYS A 72 6.49 -3.01 -17.28
N PHE A 73 5.82 -1.89 -17.53
CA PHE A 73 5.26 -1.51 -18.82
C PHE A 73 5.84 -0.18 -19.27
N ASP A 74 5.93 0.02 -20.56
CA ASP A 74 6.17 1.33 -21.16
C ASP A 74 4.95 2.23 -20.93
N GLU A 75 5.17 3.44 -20.43
CA GLU A 75 4.09 4.36 -20.05
C GLU A 75 3.27 4.83 -21.25
N GLU A 76 3.91 5.04 -22.40
CA GLU A 76 3.25 5.61 -23.57
C GLU A 76 2.37 4.59 -24.28
N SER A 77 2.90 3.40 -24.51
CA SER A 77 2.29 2.35 -25.32
C SER A 77 1.59 1.25 -24.53
N GLY A 78 1.88 1.09 -23.24
CA GLY A 78 1.45 -0.05 -22.44
C GLY A 78 2.18 -1.37 -22.78
N ALA A 79 3.24 -1.29 -23.60
CA ALA A 79 4.01 -2.47 -23.97
C ALA A 79 4.76 -3.04 -22.75
N PHE A 80 4.66 -4.36 -22.56
CA PHE A 80 5.42 -5.06 -21.53
C PHE A 80 6.92 -4.92 -21.79
N GLN A 81 7.68 -4.60 -20.72
CA GLN A 81 9.12 -4.43 -20.78
C GLN A 81 9.85 -5.57 -20.08
N TRP A 82 9.61 -5.75 -18.78
CA TRP A 82 10.22 -6.79 -17.97
C TRP A 82 9.35 -7.17 -16.77
N GLN A 83 9.71 -8.26 -16.11
CA GLN A 83 9.07 -8.72 -14.88
C GLN A 83 10.08 -9.27 -13.88
N LEU A 84 9.80 -9.06 -12.59
CA LEU A 84 10.34 -9.84 -11.49
C LEU A 84 9.36 -10.99 -11.20
N VAL A 85 9.83 -12.22 -11.17
CA VAL A 85 9.04 -13.40 -10.83
C VAL A 85 9.58 -14.01 -9.55
N VAL A 86 8.72 -14.17 -8.53
CA VAL A 86 9.11 -14.68 -7.22
C VAL A 86 8.27 -15.90 -6.86
N PRO A 87 8.89 -17.08 -6.63
CA PRO A 87 8.19 -18.28 -6.17
C PRO A 87 7.45 -18.07 -4.86
N LYS A 88 6.38 -18.83 -4.63
CA LYS A 88 5.59 -18.79 -3.39
C LYS A 88 6.34 -19.39 -2.21
N ILE A 89 6.00 -18.93 -1.00
CA ILE A 89 6.32 -19.62 0.24
C ILE A 89 5.38 -20.83 0.35
N THR A 90 5.94 -22.04 0.34
CA THR A 90 5.13 -23.28 0.34
C THR A 90 4.94 -23.89 1.73
N THR A 91 5.66 -23.39 2.74
CA THR A 91 5.61 -23.93 4.11
C THR A 91 4.31 -23.60 4.86
N SER A 92 3.68 -22.47 4.55
CA SER A 92 2.36 -22.09 5.04
C SER A 92 1.64 -21.21 4.02
N ARG A 93 0.38 -21.53 3.75
CA ARG A 93 -0.48 -20.71 2.90
C ARG A 93 -0.78 -19.33 3.49
N PHE A 94 -0.70 -19.17 4.80
CA PHE A 94 -0.98 -17.91 5.48
C PHE A 94 0.20 -16.95 5.48
N TRP A 95 1.40 -17.42 5.12
CA TRP A 95 2.55 -16.53 4.93
C TRP A 95 2.60 -15.94 3.53
N ASP A 96 1.97 -16.61 2.57
CA ASP A 96 1.90 -16.16 1.19
C ASP A 96 0.63 -16.73 0.56
N TRP A 97 -0.49 -15.99 0.70
CA TRP A 97 -1.82 -16.46 0.35
C TRP A 97 -1.89 -16.90 -1.10
N PRO A 98 -2.51 -18.07 -1.37
CA PRO A 98 -2.62 -18.58 -2.74
C PRO A 98 -3.20 -17.55 -3.71
N ARG A 99 -2.52 -17.33 -4.80
CA ARG A 99 -2.86 -16.43 -5.90
C ARG A 99 -2.81 -14.94 -5.59
N ALA A 100 -2.57 -14.50 -4.35
CA ALA A 100 -2.48 -13.06 -4.04
C ALA A 100 -1.39 -12.33 -4.83
N GLY A 101 -0.30 -13.04 -5.17
CA GLY A 101 0.79 -12.47 -5.95
C GLY A 101 1.66 -11.50 -5.15
N LEU A 102 2.26 -10.52 -5.82
CA LEU A 102 3.04 -9.45 -5.21
C LEU A 102 2.11 -8.28 -4.88
N CYS A 103 1.78 -8.12 -3.58
CA CYS A 103 0.80 -7.13 -3.12
C CYS A 103 1.43 -5.79 -2.75
N SER A 104 2.74 -5.73 -2.55
CA SER A 104 3.44 -4.50 -2.19
C SER A 104 3.52 -3.53 -3.37
N THR A 105 3.30 -2.24 -3.09
CA THR A 105 3.44 -1.18 -4.08
C THR A 105 4.89 -0.73 -4.12
N PRO A 106 5.58 -0.75 -5.28
CA PRO A 106 6.97 -0.32 -5.39
C PRO A 106 7.13 1.18 -5.15
N ALA A 107 8.36 1.59 -4.83
CA ALA A 107 8.80 2.98 -4.79
C ALA A 107 9.95 3.16 -5.79
N VAL A 108 9.98 4.28 -6.52
CA VAL A 108 11.00 4.57 -7.53
C VAL A 108 11.70 5.87 -7.20
N GLU A 109 13.02 5.86 -7.27
CA GLU A 109 13.85 7.06 -7.22
C GLU A 109 14.99 6.94 -8.23
N GLY A 110 15.05 7.88 -9.18
CA GLY A 110 15.98 7.79 -10.31
C GLY A 110 15.74 6.51 -11.14
N ASP A 111 16.76 5.72 -11.30
CA ASP A 111 16.76 4.44 -12.02
C ASP A 111 16.61 3.22 -11.10
N ARG A 112 16.25 3.42 -9.83
CA ARG A 112 16.11 2.37 -8.84
C ARG A 112 14.65 2.13 -8.44
N VAL A 113 14.28 0.86 -8.38
CA VAL A 113 12.96 0.38 -7.93
C VAL A 113 13.13 -0.36 -6.61
N TYR A 114 12.42 0.07 -5.58
CA TYR A 114 12.42 -0.57 -4.27
C TYR A 114 11.07 -1.24 -4.04
N VAL A 115 11.07 -2.52 -3.69
CA VAL A 115 9.85 -3.30 -3.50
C VAL A 115 10.03 -4.36 -2.42
N VAL A 116 8.94 -4.77 -1.80
CA VAL A 116 8.91 -5.96 -0.94
C VAL A 116 8.24 -7.09 -1.72
N SER A 117 8.93 -8.21 -1.87
CA SER A 117 8.40 -9.39 -2.56
C SER A 117 7.32 -10.11 -1.73
N ASN A 118 6.58 -11.02 -2.37
CA ASN A 118 5.64 -11.90 -1.66
C ASN A 118 6.33 -12.83 -0.64
N ARG A 119 7.67 -12.97 -0.69
CA ARG A 119 8.48 -13.73 0.27
C ARG A 119 9.02 -12.88 1.42
N GLY A 120 8.62 -11.59 1.51
CA GLY A 120 9.10 -10.69 2.56
C GLY A 120 10.55 -10.22 2.34
N GLU A 121 11.02 -10.18 1.11
CA GLU A 121 12.34 -9.68 0.74
C GLU A 121 12.24 -8.21 0.34
N VAL A 122 13.02 -7.34 0.98
CA VAL A 122 13.22 -5.95 0.53
C VAL A 122 14.25 -5.96 -0.57
N MET A 123 13.90 -5.45 -1.75
CA MET A 123 14.73 -5.54 -2.94
C MET A 123 14.95 -4.16 -3.56
N CYS A 124 16.13 -3.96 -4.13
CA CYS A 124 16.40 -2.89 -5.07
C CYS A 124 16.60 -3.50 -6.46
N LEU A 125 15.85 -3.00 -7.44
CA LEU A 125 15.94 -3.44 -8.83
C LEU A 125 16.41 -2.29 -9.71
N ASP A 126 17.04 -2.61 -10.83
CA ASP A 126 17.24 -1.64 -11.92
C ASP A 126 15.93 -1.41 -12.68
N LEU A 127 15.60 -0.15 -12.96
CA LEU A 127 14.37 0.21 -13.69
C LEU A 127 14.37 -0.27 -15.14
N ALA A 128 15.54 -0.52 -15.73
CA ALA A 128 15.68 -1.08 -17.08
C ALA A 128 15.52 -2.61 -17.12
N GLY A 129 15.54 -3.29 -15.95
CA GLY A 129 15.66 -4.74 -15.89
C GLY A 129 17.00 -5.22 -16.46
N LEU A 130 17.07 -6.44 -16.96
CA LEU A 130 18.29 -7.01 -17.55
C LEU A 130 18.63 -6.47 -18.96
N ALA A 131 17.83 -5.58 -19.53
CA ALA A 131 18.05 -5.06 -20.89
C ALA A 131 19.36 -4.26 -21.04
N ASN A 132 19.92 -3.73 -19.96
CA ASN A 132 21.20 -2.99 -19.93
C ASN A 132 22.36 -3.80 -19.31
N GLY A 133 22.12 -5.05 -18.90
CA GLY A 133 23.07 -5.95 -18.24
C GLY A 133 22.57 -6.43 -16.89
N ASN A 134 23.36 -7.26 -16.21
CA ASN A 134 23.14 -7.69 -14.83
C ASN A 134 24.11 -6.94 -13.94
N ASP A 135 23.61 -5.90 -13.28
CA ASP A 135 24.38 -4.98 -12.44
C ASP A 135 24.22 -5.32 -10.95
N GLY A 136 24.99 -4.65 -10.09
CA GLY A 136 24.84 -4.81 -8.64
C GLY A 136 25.59 -5.98 -8.03
N ALA A 137 25.33 -6.20 -6.73
CA ALA A 137 26.00 -7.23 -5.93
C ALA A 137 25.29 -8.59 -5.97
N PHE A 138 23.99 -8.60 -6.28
CA PHE A 138 23.20 -9.82 -6.45
C PHE A 138 23.39 -10.34 -7.89
N GLN A 139 23.63 -11.63 -8.07
CA GLN A 139 23.94 -12.23 -9.36
C GLN A 139 23.23 -13.59 -9.55
N ASP A 140 22.24 -13.90 -8.74
CA ASP A 140 21.59 -15.22 -8.73
C ASP A 140 20.06 -15.13 -9.02
N GLU A 141 19.67 -14.19 -9.89
CA GLU A 141 18.26 -13.95 -10.27
C GLU A 141 17.62 -15.20 -10.86
N ALA A 142 18.37 -15.98 -11.65
CA ALA A 142 17.90 -17.22 -12.23
C ALA A 142 17.45 -18.23 -11.17
N ARG A 143 18.24 -18.39 -10.10
CA ARG A 143 17.89 -19.27 -8.97
C ARG A 143 16.78 -18.66 -8.12
N HIS A 144 16.82 -17.35 -7.89
CA HIS A 144 15.81 -16.62 -7.11
C HIS A 144 14.41 -16.75 -7.74
N ALA A 145 14.31 -16.67 -9.07
CA ALA A 145 13.05 -16.78 -9.83
C ALA A 145 12.54 -18.23 -9.97
N THR A 146 13.29 -19.23 -9.49
CA THR A 146 12.96 -20.64 -9.66
C THR A 146 12.69 -21.30 -8.30
N PRO A 147 11.62 -22.09 -8.13
CA PRO A 147 11.40 -22.91 -6.93
C PRO A 147 12.62 -23.79 -6.60
N ALA A 148 12.83 -24.06 -5.31
CA ALA A 148 14.05 -24.74 -4.85
C ALA A 148 14.23 -26.14 -5.42
N ASP A 149 13.14 -26.83 -5.72
CA ASP A 149 13.07 -28.21 -6.25
C ASP A 149 13.00 -28.27 -7.78
N GLU A 150 12.97 -27.11 -8.47
CA GLU A 150 12.92 -27.05 -9.93
C GLU A 150 14.29 -26.74 -10.56
N PRO A 151 14.54 -27.19 -11.80
CA PRO A 151 15.72 -26.80 -12.56
C PRO A 151 15.77 -25.30 -12.82
N VAL A 152 16.94 -24.70 -12.66
CA VAL A 152 17.12 -23.26 -12.93
C VAL A 152 16.95 -22.99 -14.42
N LEU A 153 16.09 -22.04 -14.74
CA LEU A 153 15.88 -21.55 -16.09
C LEU A 153 16.82 -20.38 -16.42
N PRO A 154 17.31 -20.27 -17.65
CA PRO A 154 18.10 -19.11 -18.05
C PRO A 154 17.28 -17.81 -17.97
N LEU A 155 17.98 -16.73 -17.69
CA LEU A 155 17.42 -15.38 -17.71
C LEU A 155 17.19 -14.90 -19.16
N ALA A 156 16.24 -14.01 -19.31
CA ALA A 156 15.97 -13.27 -20.54
C ALA A 156 16.12 -11.76 -20.29
N ASP A 157 16.30 -10.97 -21.33
CA ASP A 157 16.36 -9.50 -21.26
C ASP A 157 15.08 -8.89 -20.67
N THR A 158 13.99 -9.66 -20.64
CA THR A 158 12.71 -9.29 -20.03
C THR A 158 12.56 -9.70 -18.56
N ASP A 159 13.59 -10.20 -17.93
CA ASP A 159 13.63 -10.44 -16.48
C ASP A 159 14.15 -9.19 -15.74
N ALA A 160 13.81 -9.09 -14.45
CA ALA A 160 14.29 -8.01 -13.58
C ALA A 160 15.78 -8.22 -13.24
N ASP A 161 16.51 -7.12 -13.11
CA ASP A 161 17.85 -7.06 -12.52
C ASP A 161 17.73 -6.70 -11.04
N ILE A 162 18.23 -7.57 -10.15
CA ILE A 162 18.21 -7.39 -8.69
C ILE A 162 19.57 -6.87 -8.24
N LEU A 163 19.64 -5.61 -7.83
CA LEU A 163 20.89 -5.01 -7.40
C LEU A 163 21.33 -5.46 -6.01
N TRP A 164 20.38 -5.61 -5.09
CA TRP A 164 20.53 -6.17 -3.76
C TRP A 164 19.20 -6.65 -3.18
N LEU A 165 19.28 -7.54 -2.17
CA LEU A 165 18.16 -8.16 -1.50
C LEU A 165 18.43 -8.26 0.00
N PHE A 166 17.41 -7.97 0.82
CA PHE A 166 17.40 -8.17 2.27
C PHE A 166 16.19 -9.04 2.65
N ASP A 167 16.44 -10.26 3.13
CA ASP A 167 15.40 -11.22 3.52
C ASP A 167 14.97 -11.01 4.98
N MET A 168 13.78 -10.41 5.19
CA MET A 168 13.25 -10.15 6.53
C MET A 168 12.90 -11.42 7.30
N ILE A 169 12.60 -12.52 6.61
CA ILE A 169 12.30 -13.79 7.25
C ILE A 169 13.57 -14.40 7.84
N GLN A 170 14.65 -14.44 7.08
CA GLN A 170 15.91 -15.03 7.52
C GLN A 170 16.63 -14.15 8.55
N GLU A 171 16.68 -12.85 8.30
CA GLU A 171 17.49 -11.93 9.11
C GLU A 171 16.79 -11.49 10.41
N LEU A 172 15.46 -11.42 10.42
CA LEU A 172 14.68 -10.86 11.52
C LEU A 172 13.62 -11.81 12.08
N ASN A 173 13.53 -13.02 11.55
CA ASN A 173 12.48 -13.97 11.89
C ASN A 173 11.06 -13.40 11.72
N VAL A 174 10.87 -12.43 10.83
CA VAL A 174 9.53 -11.90 10.50
C VAL A 174 8.66 -13.02 9.91
N ARG A 175 7.38 -12.99 10.22
CA ARG A 175 6.39 -13.86 9.56
C ARG A 175 5.19 -13.00 9.16
N GLN A 176 5.15 -12.66 7.89
CA GLN A 176 4.00 -11.96 7.32
C GLN A 176 2.75 -12.82 7.39
N HIS A 177 1.57 -12.19 7.43
CA HIS A 177 0.30 -12.90 7.38
C HIS A 177 -0.45 -12.54 6.10
N ASP A 178 -0.97 -13.57 5.40
CA ASP A 178 -1.61 -13.58 4.09
C ASP A 178 -0.67 -13.13 2.95
N SER A 179 0.02 -12.03 3.08
CA SER A 179 1.00 -11.51 2.12
C SER A 179 1.79 -10.35 2.71
N ALA A 180 2.92 -10.02 2.11
CA ALA A 180 3.60 -8.77 2.38
C ALA A 180 2.84 -7.60 1.70
N HIS A 181 2.36 -6.65 2.50
CA HIS A 181 1.71 -5.44 2.06
C HIS A 181 2.52 -4.23 2.53
N ALA A 182 3.49 -3.81 1.75
CA ALA A 182 4.38 -2.71 2.11
C ALA A 182 4.47 -1.67 0.98
N CYS A 183 4.32 -0.39 1.34
CA CYS A 183 4.68 0.72 0.47
C CYS A 183 5.90 1.38 1.08
N ILE A 184 7.07 1.13 0.54
CA ILE A 184 8.35 1.65 1.05
C ILE A 184 8.34 3.18 1.06
N LEU A 185 8.79 3.77 2.17
CA LEU A 185 9.03 5.21 2.26
C LEU A 185 10.52 5.47 2.07
N ILE A 186 10.87 6.23 1.04
CA ILE A 186 12.23 6.69 0.79
C ILE A 186 12.44 8.02 1.51
N ASP A 187 13.46 8.12 2.37
CA ASP A 187 13.87 9.36 3.01
C ASP A 187 15.40 9.51 2.97
N GLY A 188 15.90 10.25 2.01
CA GLY A 188 17.35 10.40 1.78
C GLY A 188 18.02 9.04 1.55
N PRO A 189 18.98 8.63 2.40
CA PRO A 189 19.65 7.35 2.25
C PRO A 189 18.91 6.16 2.90
N PHE A 190 17.68 6.36 3.37
CA PHE A 190 16.92 5.37 4.14
C PHE A 190 15.67 4.89 3.41
N LEU A 191 15.36 3.61 3.59
CA LEU A 191 14.09 2.99 3.25
C LEU A 191 13.41 2.55 4.55
N TYR A 192 12.27 3.14 4.87
CA TYR A 192 11.40 2.70 5.97
C TYR A 192 10.40 1.68 5.44
N VAL A 193 10.37 0.49 6.04
CA VAL A 193 9.65 -0.66 5.53
C VAL A 193 8.81 -1.31 6.63
N ASN A 194 7.53 -1.49 6.37
CA ASN A 194 6.64 -2.34 7.16
C ASN A 194 6.98 -3.80 6.89
N THR A 195 7.08 -4.61 7.93
CA THR A 195 7.43 -6.04 7.82
C THR A 195 6.24 -6.96 7.53
N SER A 196 5.03 -6.47 7.65
CA SER A 196 3.78 -7.25 7.52
C SER A 196 3.65 -8.39 8.53
N ASN A 197 4.42 -8.36 9.65
CA ASN A 197 4.34 -9.36 10.70
C ASN A 197 2.89 -9.53 11.20
N GLY A 198 2.46 -10.75 11.48
CA GLY A 198 1.09 -11.04 11.85
C GLY A 198 0.91 -12.36 12.58
N VAL A 199 -0.34 -12.81 12.64
CA VAL A 199 -0.73 -14.06 13.33
C VAL A 199 -0.23 -15.31 12.59
N ASP A 200 -0.22 -16.41 13.32
CA ASP A 200 0.09 -17.74 12.79
C ASP A 200 -1.07 -18.33 11.98
N ASP A 201 -0.88 -19.55 11.47
CA ASP A 201 -1.88 -20.31 10.69
C ASP A 201 -3.17 -20.59 11.45
N THR A 202 -3.11 -20.58 12.77
CA THR A 202 -4.29 -20.86 13.64
C THR A 202 -5.10 -19.61 13.96
N HIS A 203 -4.56 -18.41 13.70
CA HIS A 203 -5.08 -17.11 14.13
C HIS A 203 -5.26 -16.99 15.66
N LYS A 204 -4.46 -17.72 16.43
CA LYS A 204 -4.52 -17.73 17.88
C LYS A 204 -3.25 -17.17 18.54
N GLU A 205 -2.17 -17.16 17.80
CA GLU A 205 -0.86 -16.73 18.29
C GLU A 205 -0.16 -15.86 17.26
N ILE A 206 0.81 -15.07 17.70
CA ILE A 206 1.77 -14.40 16.83
C ILE A 206 2.97 -15.34 16.72
N HIS A 207 3.29 -15.76 15.50
CA HIS A 207 4.41 -16.67 15.25
C HIS A 207 5.73 -16.04 15.72
N SER A 208 5.93 -14.75 15.46
CA SER A 208 7.17 -14.02 15.76
C SER A 208 6.86 -12.76 16.58
N PRO A 209 6.54 -12.91 17.88
CA PRO A 209 6.09 -11.78 18.71
C PRO A 209 7.18 -10.74 18.98
N ASP A 210 8.43 -11.12 18.91
CA ASP A 210 9.58 -10.22 19.14
C ASP A 210 10.14 -9.59 17.85
N ALA A 211 9.63 -10.00 16.67
CA ALA A 211 10.04 -9.42 15.40
C ALA A 211 9.55 -7.96 15.28
N PRO A 212 10.36 -7.06 14.71
CA PRO A 212 9.97 -5.67 14.51
C PRO A 212 8.83 -5.56 13.49
N SER A 213 7.98 -4.56 13.65
CA SER A 213 6.91 -4.22 12.70
C SER A 213 7.32 -3.14 11.68
N LEU A 214 8.30 -2.31 12.06
CA LEU A 214 8.89 -1.29 11.18
C LEU A 214 10.41 -1.40 11.23
N ILE A 215 11.03 -1.48 10.06
CA ILE A 215 12.50 -1.52 9.90
C ILE A 215 12.98 -0.37 9.02
N VAL A 216 14.27 -0.09 9.11
CA VAL A 216 14.96 0.83 8.20
C VAL A 216 16.16 0.14 7.59
N VAL A 217 16.25 0.17 6.27
CA VAL A 217 17.42 -0.31 5.53
C VAL A 217 18.13 0.84 4.82
N GLU A 218 19.45 0.73 4.71
CA GLU A 218 20.25 1.65 3.92
C GLU A 218 19.93 1.45 2.43
N LYS A 219 19.50 2.52 1.77
CA LYS A 219 19.03 2.49 0.39
C LYS A 219 20.06 1.97 -0.61
N ALA A 220 21.33 2.26 -0.38
CA ALA A 220 22.41 1.91 -1.31
C ALA A 220 22.79 0.42 -1.28
N THR A 221 22.62 -0.25 -0.13
CA THR A 221 23.19 -1.59 0.11
C THR A 221 22.18 -2.64 0.57
N GLY A 222 20.97 -2.21 0.97
CA GLY A 222 20.01 -3.10 1.62
C GLY A 222 20.33 -3.46 3.06
N ARG A 223 21.39 -2.88 3.65
CA ARG A 223 21.82 -3.16 5.02
C ARG A 223 20.78 -2.67 6.04
N LEU A 224 20.40 -3.51 7.00
CA LEU A 224 19.57 -3.11 8.12
C LEU A 224 20.30 -2.08 8.99
N VAL A 225 19.65 -0.95 9.28
CA VAL A 225 20.23 0.16 10.06
C VAL A 225 19.41 0.53 11.28
N ALA A 226 18.08 0.26 11.28
CA ALA A 226 17.28 0.47 12.48
C ALA A 226 16.03 -0.42 12.48
N VAL A 227 15.47 -0.61 13.69
CA VAL A 227 14.20 -1.32 13.91
C VAL A 227 13.36 -0.57 14.94
N ASP A 228 12.03 -0.73 14.93
CA ASP A 228 11.21 -0.33 16.06
C ASP A 228 11.47 -1.23 17.27
N ARG A 229 11.25 -0.69 18.47
CA ARG A 229 11.38 -1.41 19.75
C ARG A 229 10.11 -1.29 20.59
N GLU A 230 8.98 -1.01 19.93
CA GLU A 230 7.70 -0.77 20.60
C GLU A 230 6.99 -2.04 21.03
N ARG A 231 7.54 -3.23 20.69
CA ARG A 231 6.95 -4.53 20.98
C ARG A 231 5.50 -4.61 20.48
N ILE A 232 5.28 -4.22 19.24
CA ILE A 232 3.98 -4.23 18.57
C ILE A 232 3.50 -5.69 18.42
N GLY A 233 4.41 -6.61 18.09
CA GLY A 233 4.12 -8.01 17.78
C GLY A 233 3.08 -8.67 18.71
N PRO A 234 3.28 -8.72 20.05
CA PRO A 234 2.34 -9.38 20.95
C PRO A 234 0.92 -8.81 20.98
N ARG A 235 0.73 -7.59 20.44
CA ARG A 235 -0.56 -6.89 20.41
C ARG A 235 -1.20 -6.85 19.02
N ILE A 236 -0.55 -7.40 17.99
CA ILE A 236 -1.13 -7.50 16.65
C ILE A 236 -2.35 -8.42 16.69
N PHE A 237 -3.51 -7.92 16.28
CA PHE A 237 -4.73 -8.72 16.27
C PHE A 237 -4.81 -9.67 15.06
N HIS A 238 -4.37 -9.23 13.88
CA HIS A 238 -4.36 -10.03 12.66
C HIS A 238 -3.05 -9.83 11.87
N SER A 239 -2.83 -8.63 11.33
CA SER A 239 -1.69 -8.32 10.48
C SER A 239 -1.27 -6.86 10.60
N THR A 240 -0.05 -6.54 10.19
CA THR A 240 0.47 -5.19 10.09
C THR A 240 0.64 -4.83 8.62
N TRP A 241 -0.39 -4.22 8.01
CA TRP A 241 -0.40 -3.87 6.57
C TRP A 241 -0.33 -2.37 6.29
N SER A 242 -0.38 -1.53 7.31
CA SER A 242 -0.14 -0.10 7.15
C SER A 242 1.30 0.18 6.73
N SER A 243 1.53 1.29 6.06
CA SER A 243 2.85 1.69 5.60
C SER A 243 3.26 3.02 6.21
N PRO A 244 4.58 3.29 6.34
CA PRO A 244 5.07 4.52 6.94
C PRO A 244 4.79 5.75 6.07
N MET A 245 4.59 6.89 6.76
CA MET A 245 4.41 8.22 6.21
C MET A 245 5.40 9.17 6.87
N LEU A 246 5.89 10.18 6.17
CA LEU A 246 6.76 11.21 6.72
C LEU A 246 6.06 12.56 6.70
N ALA A 247 6.17 13.29 7.80
CA ALA A 247 5.76 14.68 7.90
C ALA A 247 6.75 15.49 8.72
N GLU A 248 6.79 16.80 8.47
CA GLU A 248 7.44 17.77 9.33
C GLU A 248 6.41 18.32 10.34
N VAL A 249 6.68 18.12 11.62
CA VAL A 249 5.82 18.54 12.72
C VAL A 249 6.68 19.25 13.77
N ASP A 250 6.31 20.46 14.16
CA ASP A 250 7.06 21.30 15.12
C ASP A 250 8.55 21.46 14.73
N GLY A 251 8.84 21.60 13.40
CA GLY A 251 10.18 21.72 12.84
C GLY A 251 11.01 20.42 12.89
N GLN A 252 10.38 19.27 13.15
CA GLN A 252 11.03 17.95 13.21
C GLN A 252 10.44 17.00 12.16
N ARG A 253 11.31 16.29 11.47
CA ARG A 253 10.90 15.21 10.56
C ARG A 253 10.54 13.99 11.38
N ARG A 254 9.31 13.52 11.22
CA ARG A 254 8.73 12.38 11.95
C ARG A 254 8.21 11.32 10.98
N ILE A 255 8.51 10.06 11.28
CA ILE A 255 7.99 8.90 10.56
C ILE A 255 6.77 8.40 11.32
N PHE A 256 5.59 8.55 10.74
CA PHE A 256 4.35 8.03 11.29
C PHE A 256 4.10 6.63 10.77
N PHE A 257 3.69 5.73 11.65
CA PHE A 257 3.40 4.34 11.34
C PHE A 257 2.22 3.84 12.16
N ALA A 258 1.25 3.22 11.52
CA ALA A 258 0.14 2.58 12.20
C ALA A 258 0.46 1.12 12.47
N GLY A 259 0.56 0.76 13.74
CA GLY A 259 0.80 -0.61 14.16
C GLY A 259 -0.43 -1.51 13.96
N GLY A 260 -0.20 -2.80 13.79
CA GLY A 260 -1.26 -3.82 13.77
C GLY A 260 -2.00 -3.96 15.11
N ASP A 261 -1.57 -3.24 16.12
CA ASP A 261 -2.15 -3.12 17.46
C ASP A 261 -3.11 -1.92 17.62
N GLY A 262 -3.38 -1.18 16.55
CA GLY A 262 -4.29 -0.04 16.57
C GLY A 262 -3.71 1.24 17.15
N VAL A 263 -2.38 1.33 17.28
CA VAL A 263 -1.68 2.52 17.77
C VAL A 263 -0.96 3.21 16.61
N ILE A 264 -1.09 4.52 16.54
CA ILE A 264 -0.29 5.35 15.62
C ILE A 264 0.98 5.76 16.36
N TYR A 265 2.12 5.41 15.84
CA TYR A 265 3.43 5.78 16.33
C TYR A 265 4.04 6.87 15.46
N ALA A 266 4.78 7.79 16.08
CA ALA A 266 5.67 8.70 15.36
C ALA A 266 7.09 8.57 15.91
N PHE A 267 8.01 8.28 15.01
CA PHE A 267 9.44 8.16 15.30
C PHE A 267 10.19 9.36 14.75
N GLU A 268 11.30 9.73 15.37
CA GLU A 268 12.23 10.69 14.80
C GLU A 268 12.85 10.08 13.52
N ALA A 269 12.82 10.81 12.41
CA ALA A 269 13.49 10.38 11.19
C ALA A 269 15.01 10.29 11.40
N LEU A 270 15.64 9.24 10.88
CA LEU A 270 17.08 9.09 10.97
C LEU A 270 17.80 10.21 10.19
N LYS A 271 18.92 10.69 10.72
CA LYS A 271 19.71 11.77 10.12
C LYS A 271 20.97 11.25 9.45
N GLU A 272 21.56 10.21 10.02
CA GLU A 272 22.85 9.65 9.60
C GLU A 272 22.80 8.12 9.57
N ILE A 273 23.51 7.54 8.63
CA ILE A 273 23.67 6.09 8.55
C ILE A 273 24.58 5.63 9.70
N PRO A 274 24.15 4.69 10.56
CA PRO A 274 24.98 4.17 11.63
C PRO A 274 26.19 3.39 11.07
N PRO A 275 27.27 3.26 11.86
CA PRO A 275 28.42 2.46 11.46
C PRO A 275 28.06 1.03 11.07
N PRO A 276 28.85 0.36 10.22
CA PRO A 276 28.65 -1.04 9.89
C PRO A 276 28.57 -1.93 11.13
N GLY A 277 27.57 -2.82 11.17
CA GLY A 277 27.31 -3.73 12.29
C GLY A 277 26.46 -3.14 13.43
N GLU A 278 26.12 -1.85 13.39
CA GLU A 278 25.21 -1.22 14.34
C GLU A 278 23.78 -1.16 13.79
N VAL A 279 22.80 -1.59 14.60
CA VAL A 279 21.35 -1.48 14.32
C VAL A 279 20.71 -0.68 15.44
N LEU A 280 20.19 0.50 15.09
CA LEU A 280 19.57 1.43 16.03
C LEU A 280 18.15 0.98 16.42
N GLY A 281 17.70 1.40 17.60
CA GLY A 281 16.27 1.44 17.92
C GLY A 281 15.69 2.77 17.47
N LEU A 282 14.58 2.75 16.71
CA LEU A 282 13.86 3.96 16.36
C LEU A 282 13.36 4.67 17.63
N ARG A 283 13.61 5.97 17.74
CA ARG A 283 13.19 6.79 18.89
C ARG A 283 11.76 7.27 18.67
N ARG A 284 10.80 6.68 19.40
CA ARG A 284 9.43 7.17 19.43
C ARG A 284 9.38 8.57 20.07
N VAL A 285 8.73 9.49 19.39
CA VAL A 285 8.53 10.86 19.87
C VAL A 285 7.08 11.17 20.22
N TRP A 286 6.13 10.45 19.60
CA TRP A 286 4.71 10.66 19.82
C TRP A 286 3.97 9.32 19.55
N SER A 287 2.81 9.15 20.20
CA SER A 287 1.90 8.03 19.89
C SER A 287 0.45 8.41 20.19
N PHE A 288 -0.47 7.72 19.52
CA PHE A 288 -1.91 7.84 19.75
C PHE A 288 -2.57 6.46 19.62
N ASP A 289 -3.22 6.00 20.68
CA ASP A 289 -4.02 4.77 20.66
C ASP A 289 -5.43 5.11 20.15
N LEU A 290 -5.82 4.51 19.02
CA LEU A 290 -7.12 4.75 18.39
C LEU A 290 -8.28 4.17 19.18
N ASP A 291 -8.01 3.22 20.09
CA ASP A 291 -9.01 2.52 20.90
C ASP A 291 -8.45 2.13 22.27
N PRO A 292 -8.27 3.12 23.17
CA PRO A 292 -7.67 2.87 24.47
C PRO A 292 -8.54 2.02 25.41
N THR A 293 -9.81 1.81 25.05
CA THR A 293 -10.74 0.94 25.80
C THR A 293 -10.84 -0.46 25.24
N GLY A 294 -10.28 -0.70 24.06
CA GLY A 294 -10.25 -2.02 23.43
C GLY A 294 -9.25 -2.96 24.11
N PRO A 295 -9.40 -4.27 23.86
CA PRO A 295 -8.46 -5.27 24.37
C PRO A 295 -7.03 -5.04 23.94
N LYS A 296 -6.06 -5.14 24.87
CA LYS A 296 -4.61 -4.94 24.61
C LYS A 296 -3.77 -6.18 24.98
N GLU A 297 -4.35 -7.12 25.72
CA GLU A 297 -3.70 -8.36 26.15
C GLU A 297 -4.47 -9.58 25.65
N ASN A 298 -3.75 -10.66 25.33
CA ASN A 298 -4.33 -11.90 24.83
C ASN A 298 -5.32 -11.64 23.69
N VAL A 299 -4.93 -10.75 22.78
CA VAL A 299 -5.85 -10.15 21.79
C VAL A 299 -6.51 -11.20 20.88
N GLN A 300 -5.85 -12.34 20.62
CA GLN A 300 -6.38 -13.42 19.78
C GLN A 300 -7.60 -14.13 20.36
N GLN A 301 -7.86 -14.03 21.68
CA GLN A 301 -9.10 -14.57 22.29
C GLN A 301 -10.37 -13.89 21.76
N TYR A 302 -10.23 -12.70 21.17
CA TYR A 302 -11.33 -11.93 20.57
C TYR A 302 -11.53 -12.24 19.08
N ASN A 303 -10.80 -13.20 18.53
CA ASN A 303 -10.97 -13.64 17.15
C ASN A 303 -12.44 -14.04 16.90
N SER A 304 -12.98 -13.54 15.79
CA SER A 304 -14.38 -13.68 15.35
C SER A 304 -15.42 -13.02 16.27
N ASN A 305 -15.00 -12.23 17.24
CA ASN A 305 -15.92 -11.47 18.09
C ASN A 305 -16.33 -10.16 17.40
N ARG A 306 -17.54 -10.15 16.83
CA ARG A 306 -18.07 -9.00 16.08
C ARG A 306 -18.54 -7.83 16.96
N LYS A 307 -18.49 -7.97 18.29
CA LYS A 307 -18.88 -6.90 19.23
C LYS A 307 -17.69 -6.28 19.93
N VAL A 308 -16.72 -7.09 20.32
CA VAL A 308 -15.54 -6.66 21.08
C VAL A 308 -14.30 -7.31 20.47
N SER A 309 -13.40 -6.51 19.97
CA SER A 309 -12.06 -6.93 19.54
C SER A 309 -11.10 -5.73 19.58
N PRO A 310 -9.79 -5.94 19.49
CA PRO A 310 -8.85 -4.85 19.22
C PRO A 310 -9.21 -4.09 17.95
N THR A 311 -8.79 -2.84 17.89
CA THR A 311 -8.74 -2.08 16.65
C THR A 311 -7.51 -2.49 15.85
N ASN A 312 -7.67 -2.66 14.53
CA ASN A 312 -6.61 -2.91 13.57
C ASN A 312 -6.59 -1.78 12.52
N VAL A 313 -5.42 -1.41 12.05
CA VAL A 313 -5.24 -0.38 11.02
C VAL A 313 -4.58 -1.00 9.80
N LYS A 314 -5.27 -0.96 8.68
CA LYS A 314 -4.77 -1.43 7.38
C LYS A 314 -4.48 -0.27 6.42
N SER A 315 -5.09 0.88 6.67
CA SER A 315 -4.85 2.12 5.93
C SER A 315 -3.48 2.72 6.24
N ILE A 316 -3.00 3.56 5.35
CA ILE A 316 -1.80 4.37 5.58
C ILE A 316 -2.22 5.69 6.22
N PRO A 317 -1.58 6.16 7.31
CA PRO A 317 -1.80 7.50 7.83
C PRO A 317 -1.47 8.56 6.76
N VAL A 318 -2.28 9.60 6.70
CA VAL A 318 -2.14 10.70 5.73
C VAL A 318 -1.88 12.00 6.50
N PHE A 319 -0.88 12.77 6.10
CA PHE A 319 -0.62 14.09 6.65
C PHE A 319 -1.08 15.18 5.68
N HIS A 320 -1.88 16.12 6.19
CA HIS A 320 -2.33 17.30 5.45
C HIS A 320 -2.63 18.46 6.42
N ASP A 321 -2.15 19.65 6.09
CA ASP A 321 -2.38 20.90 6.85
C ASP A 321 -2.20 20.75 8.36
N GLY A 322 -1.08 20.16 8.80
CA GLY A 322 -0.73 20.00 10.21
C GLY A 322 -1.58 18.97 10.95
N ARG A 323 -2.30 18.09 10.25
CA ARG A 323 -3.13 17.03 10.81
C ARG A 323 -2.74 15.66 10.24
N VAL A 324 -2.97 14.63 11.04
CA VAL A 324 -2.88 13.23 10.60
C VAL A 324 -4.29 12.68 10.49
N TYR A 325 -4.62 12.15 9.32
CA TYR A 325 -5.87 11.47 9.02
C TYR A 325 -5.61 9.99 8.88
N VAL A 326 -6.42 9.16 9.52
CA VAL A 326 -6.28 7.70 9.44
C VAL A 326 -7.64 7.03 9.58
N THR A 327 -7.85 5.96 8.83
CA THR A 327 -9.01 5.08 8.97
C THR A 327 -8.60 3.78 9.66
N GLY A 328 -9.49 3.19 10.44
CA GLY A 328 -9.23 1.93 11.13
C GLY A 328 -10.46 1.42 11.86
N GLY A 329 -10.32 0.31 12.58
CA GLY A 329 -11.44 -0.29 13.31
C GLY A 329 -11.28 -1.78 13.51
N GLY A 330 -12.39 -2.49 13.56
CA GLY A 330 -12.37 -3.95 13.62
C GLY A 330 -11.79 -4.55 12.33
N ASP A 331 -11.05 -5.62 12.47
CA ASP A 331 -10.56 -6.38 11.33
C ASP A 331 -11.73 -6.95 10.51
N LEU A 332 -11.64 -6.84 9.18
CA LEU A 332 -12.69 -7.24 8.24
C LEU A 332 -13.13 -8.70 8.42
N TRP A 333 -12.18 -9.60 8.65
CA TRP A 333 -12.44 -11.04 8.75
C TRP A 333 -12.72 -11.49 10.17
N TRP A 334 -12.05 -10.89 11.17
CA TRP A 334 -11.97 -11.44 12.53
C TRP A 334 -12.44 -10.50 13.63
N GLY A 335 -12.57 -9.20 13.35
CA GLY A 335 -12.79 -8.16 14.34
C GLY A 335 -14.24 -7.69 14.49
N LYS A 336 -14.42 -6.72 15.39
CA LYS A 336 -15.70 -6.07 15.68
C LYS A 336 -16.22 -5.29 14.46
N ASN A 337 -17.56 -5.16 14.37
CA ASN A 337 -18.24 -4.40 13.33
C ASN A 337 -18.25 -2.91 13.68
N GLU A 338 -17.08 -2.30 13.60
CA GLU A 338 -16.87 -0.90 13.96
C GLU A 338 -15.65 -0.34 13.24
N SER A 339 -15.80 0.77 12.52
CA SER A 339 -14.69 1.51 11.94
C SER A 339 -14.90 3.02 11.99
N TRP A 340 -13.80 3.75 11.94
CA TRP A 340 -13.75 5.19 12.09
C TRP A 340 -12.74 5.83 11.16
N LEU A 341 -12.95 7.12 10.89
CA LEU A 341 -11.96 8.06 10.39
C LEU A 341 -11.59 9.00 11.55
N TRP A 342 -10.30 9.12 11.83
CA TRP A 342 -9.77 10.06 12.84
C TRP A 342 -9.03 11.20 12.18
N CYS A 343 -9.18 12.38 12.75
CA CYS A 343 -8.30 13.54 12.56
C CYS A 343 -7.54 13.78 13.85
N LEU A 344 -6.21 13.73 13.77
CA LEU A 344 -5.33 13.84 14.93
C LEU A 344 -4.43 15.05 14.83
N ASN A 345 -4.13 15.65 15.97
CA ASN A 345 -3.10 16.67 16.12
C ASN A 345 -1.76 15.97 16.44
N PRO A 346 -0.78 15.97 15.53
CA PRO A 346 0.51 15.32 15.74
C PRO A 346 1.52 16.15 16.52
N SER A 347 1.17 17.38 16.92
CA SER A 347 2.07 18.29 17.65
C SER A 347 2.35 17.80 19.09
N GLY A 348 3.45 18.26 19.65
CA GLY A 348 3.90 17.84 20.97
C GLY A 348 4.67 16.53 20.98
N SER A 349 4.70 15.85 22.13
CA SER A 349 5.45 14.61 22.32
C SER A 349 4.80 13.70 23.36
N GLY A 350 5.21 12.43 23.37
CA GLY A 350 4.72 11.41 24.30
C GLY A 350 3.39 10.79 23.86
N ASP A 351 2.65 10.24 24.81
CA ASP A 351 1.34 9.66 24.55
C ASP A 351 0.26 10.75 24.46
N ALA A 352 -0.31 10.90 23.27
CA ALA A 352 -1.33 11.90 22.97
C ALA A 352 -2.76 11.33 22.94
N THR A 353 -2.98 10.12 23.41
CA THR A 353 -4.27 9.40 23.32
C THR A 353 -5.44 10.23 23.88
N THR A 354 -5.23 10.98 24.95
CA THR A 354 -6.27 11.82 25.59
C THR A 354 -6.36 13.24 25.05
N THR A 355 -5.34 13.74 24.33
CA THR A 355 -5.21 15.14 23.93
C THR A 355 -5.07 15.37 22.43
N GLY A 356 -4.68 14.32 21.69
CA GLY A 356 -4.35 14.44 20.27
C GLY A 356 -5.53 14.29 19.30
N MET A 357 -6.70 13.87 19.77
CA MET A 357 -7.87 13.76 18.90
C MET A 357 -8.48 15.13 18.62
N VAL A 358 -8.60 15.51 17.35
CA VAL A 358 -9.32 16.71 16.93
C VAL A 358 -10.80 16.37 16.77
N TRP A 359 -11.08 15.34 15.97
CA TRP A 359 -12.40 14.75 15.78
C TRP A 359 -12.28 13.31 15.29
N ARG A 360 -13.38 12.58 15.37
CA ARG A 360 -13.54 11.29 14.71
C ARG A 360 -14.92 11.18 14.07
N TYR A 361 -14.99 10.47 12.95
CA TYR A 361 -16.21 10.25 12.18
C TYR A 361 -16.46 8.75 12.02
N ARG A 362 -17.70 8.32 12.28
CA ARG A 362 -18.08 6.90 12.15
C ARG A 362 -18.20 6.50 10.68
N LEU A 363 -17.51 5.45 10.30
CA LEU A 363 -17.65 4.75 9.02
C LEU A 363 -18.57 3.53 9.20
N GLY A 364 -18.67 2.67 8.20
CA GLY A 364 -19.39 1.40 8.26
C GLY A 364 -18.79 0.38 9.24
N ASN A 365 -18.92 -0.90 8.94
CA ASN A 365 -18.41 -1.95 9.83
C ASN A 365 -16.88 -2.11 9.75
N HIS A 366 -16.31 -1.97 8.56
CA HIS A 366 -14.87 -2.19 8.34
C HIS A 366 -14.32 -1.23 7.29
N VAL A 367 -13.00 -0.99 7.32
CA VAL A 367 -12.31 -0.11 6.39
C VAL A 367 -10.92 -0.65 6.05
N MET A 368 -10.53 -0.57 4.78
CA MET A 368 -9.21 -0.91 4.25
C MET A 368 -8.51 0.32 3.65
N ALA A 369 -9.30 1.20 3.04
CA ALA A 369 -8.85 2.34 2.26
C ALA A 369 -8.24 3.45 3.11
N SER A 370 -7.17 4.08 2.61
CA SER A 370 -6.61 5.32 3.17
C SER A 370 -7.48 6.51 2.75
N PRO A 371 -7.59 7.56 3.57
CA PRO A 371 -8.33 8.75 3.20
C PRO A 371 -7.60 9.61 2.17
N ALA A 372 -8.34 10.43 1.42
CA ALA A 372 -7.81 11.52 0.59
C ALA A 372 -8.28 12.86 1.14
N VAL A 373 -7.39 13.85 1.23
CA VAL A 373 -7.70 15.16 1.82
C VAL A 373 -7.39 16.27 0.82
N ALA A 374 -8.41 17.02 0.41
CA ALA A 374 -8.28 18.13 -0.55
C ALA A 374 -9.35 19.19 -0.30
N ASP A 375 -9.04 20.45 -0.51
CA ASP A 375 -9.97 21.59 -0.47
C ASP A 375 -10.85 21.65 0.79
N GLY A 376 -10.26 21.32 1.95
CA GLY A 376 -10.97 21.28 3.22
C GLY A 376 -11.97 20.13 3.37
N LEU A 377 -11.87 19.10 2.54
CA LEU A 377 -12.69 17.90 2.56
C LEU A 377 -11.82 16.65 2.76
N VAL A 378 -12.38 15.64 3.42
CA VAL A 378 -11.80 14.32 3.58
C VAL A 378 -12.72 13.30 2.91
N PHE A 379 -12.16 12.55 1.98
CA PHE A 379 -12.85 11.43 1.33
C PHE A 379 -12.37 10.14 1.96
N ALA A 380 -13.30 9.36 2.51
CA ALA A 380 -13.05 8.03 3.07
C ALA A 380 -14.03 7.03 2.46
N ALA A 381 -13.59 5.80 2.25
CA ALA A 381 -14.42 4.76 1.66
C ALA A 381 -14.32 3.47 2.48
N ASP A 382 -15.44 2.80 2.74
CA ASP A 382 -15.49 1.65 3.62
C ASP A 382 -15.84 0.33 2.91
N CYS A 383 -15.75 -0.77 3.65
CA CYS A 383 -16.02 -2.10 3.11
C CYS A 383 -17.53 -2.42 3.00
N ASP A 384 -18.41 -1.60 3.56
CA ASP A 384 -19.86 -1.71 3.35
C ASP A 384 -20.27 -1.10 1.99
N GLY A 385 -19.35 -0.38 1.36
CA GLY A 385 -19.55 0.21 0.03
C GLY A 385 -19.99 1.67 0.09
N THR A 386 -19.72 2.37 1.17
CA THR A 386 -20.04 3.80 1.29
C THR A 386 -18.81 4.66 1.07
N LEU A 387 -18.92 5.63 0.18
CA LEU A 387 -17.99 6.75 0.04
C LEU A 387 -18.52 7.92 0.89
N HIS A 388 -17.68 8.44 1.75
CA HIS A 388 -17.97 9.55 2.64
C HIS A 388 -17.18 10.79 2.23
N CYS A 389 -17.83 11.94 2.17
CA CYS A 389 -17.22 13.26 2.10
C CYS A 389 -17.45 13.97 3.43
N VAL A 390 -16.38 14.29 4.15
CA VAL A 390 -16.41 14.85 5.49
C VAL A 390 -15.69 16.18 5.50
N ASP A 391 -16.21 17.17 6.21
CA ASP A 391 -15.55 18.45 6.42
C ASP A 391 -14.27 18.25 7.27
N ALA A 392 -13.13 18.67 6.74
CA ALA A 392 -11.83 18.44 7.36
C ALA A 392 -11.65 19.20 8.67
N ALA A 393 -12.35 20.32 8.86
CA ALA A 393 -12.24 21.13 10.08
C ALA A 393 -13.12 20.59 11.19
N THR A 394 -14.33 20.11 10.89
CA THR A 394 -15.35 19.76 11.90
C THR A 394 -15.53 18.25 12.08
N GLY A 395 -15.21 17.44 11.08
CA GLY A 395 -15.51 16.01 11.09
C GLY A 395 -16.99 15.69 10.78
N GLU A 396 -17.78 16.67 10.35
CA GLU A 396 -19.18 16.46 9.95
C GLU A 396 -19.29 15.99 8.50
N ALA A 397 -20.24 15.08 8.23
CA ALA A 397 -20.50 14.64 6.87
C ALA A 397 -21.06 15.77 6.01
N CYS A 398 -20.47 16.00 4.84
CA CYS A 398 -21.04 16.82 3.80
C CYS A 398 -22.06 15.98 2.99
N TRP A 399 -21.65 14.79 2.58
CA TRP A 399 -22.50 13.83 1.88
C TRP A 399 -21.94 12.40 1.98
N THR A 400 -22.77 11.43 1.67
CA THR A 400 -22.39 10.02 1.52
C THR A 400 -22.98 9.45 0.24
N PHE A 401 -22.31 8.44 -0.32
CA PHE A 401 -22.77 7.73 -1.52
C PHE A 401 -22.64 6.21 -1.32
N GLU A 402 -23.74 5.49 -1.51
CA GLU A 402 -23.76 4.03 -1.48
C GLU A 402 -23.41 3.46 -2.86
N ALA A 403 -22.25 2.83 -2.96
CA ALA A 403 -21.78 2.23 -4.20
C ALA A 403 -22.22 0.77 -4.32
N ASN A 404 -22.11 0.23 -5.53
CA ASN A 404 -22.29 -1.19 -5.76
C ASN A 404 -20.96 -1.93 -5.47
N GLY A 405 -20.78 -2.38 -4.21
CA GLY A 405 -19.66 -3.18 -3.75
C GLY A 405 -18.71 -2.47 -2.79
N ALA A 406 -17.98 -3.25 -2.00
CA ALA A 406 -17.01 -2.79 -1.02
C ALA A 406 -15.87 -1.97 -1.65
N PHE A 407 -15.36 -0.99 -0.92
CA PHE A 407 -14.14 -0.28 -1.28
C PHE A 407 -12.93 -0.88 -0.56
N TRP A 408 -11.95 -1.35 -1.34
CA TRP A 408 -10.61 -1.68 -0.87
C TRP A 408 -9.59 -0.66 -1.39
N ALA A 409 -9.82 -0.15 -2.59
CA ALA A 409 -9.09 0.98 -3.16
C ALA A 409 -9.38 2.27 -2.39
N SER A 410 -8.36 3.10 -2.21
CA SER A 410 -8.54 4.45 -1.65
C SER A 410 -9.23 5.38 -2.65
N PRO A 411 -10.04 6.34 -2.20
CA PRO A 411 -10.43 7.47 -3.04
C PRO A 411 -9.19 8.23 -3.52
N PHE A 412 -9.22 8.71 -4.76
CA PHE A 412 -8.14 9.48 -5.36
C PHE A 412 -8.68 10.81 -5.87
N VAL A 413 -8.00 11.91 -5.54
CA VAL A 413 -8.44 13.27 -5.92
C VAL A 413 -7.43 13.89 -6.90
N ALA A 414 -7.93 14.32 -8.06
CA ALA A 414 -7.16 15.06 -9.05
C ALA A 414 -8.08 15.85 -9.97
N ASP A 415 -7.63 16.96 -10.52
CA ASP A 415 -8.32 17.75 -11.55
C ASP A 415 -9.77 18.12 -11.16
N GLY A 416 -9.98 18.53 -9.89
CA GLY A 416 -11.32 18.85 -9.39
C GLY A 416 -12.28 17.66 -9.33
N LYS A 417 -11.78 16.43 -9.33
CA LYS A 417 -12.56 15.20 -9.36
C LYS A 417 -12.13 14.21 -8.27
N VAL A 418 -13.07 13.37 -7.84
CA VAL A 418 -12.84 12.24 -6.93
C VAL A 418 -13.09 10.95 -7.69
N TYR A 419 -12.07 10.11 -7.82
CA TYR A 419 -12.13 8.81 -8.47
C TYR A 419 -12.14 7.71 -7.41
N CYS A 420 -13.05 6.75 -7.52
CA CYS A 420 -13.09 5.59 -6.66
C CYS A 420 -13.61 4.36 -7.41
N ALA A 421 -13.25 3.16 -6.93
CA ALA A 421 -13.68 1.92 -7.57
C ALA A 421 -13.85 0.80 -6.54
N THR A 422 -14.72 -0.17 -6.84
CA THR A 422 -15.18 -1.20 -5.89
C THR A 422 -14.71 -2.60 -6.23
N GLN A 423 -14.80 -3.50 -5.26
CA GLN A 423 -14.58 -4.93 -5.39
C GLN A 423 -15.60 -5.64 -6.30
N ARG A 424 -16.66 -4.97 -6.69
CA ARG A 424 -17.58 -5.46 -7.73
C ARG A 424 -17.27 -4.86 -9.11
N GLY A 425 -16.13 -4.17 -9.26
CA GLY A 425 -15.68 -3.63 -10.54
C GLY A 425 -16.55 -2.47 -11.05
N TRP A 426 -17.03 -1.62 -10.17
CA TRP A 426 -17.63 -0.34 -10.55
C TRP A 426 -16.64 0.78 -10.27
N ALA A 427 -16.45 1.64 -11.25
CA ALA A 427 -15.75 2.91 -11.06
C ALA A 427 -16.76 4.06 -11.05
N TYR A 428 -16.49 5.03 -10.18
CA TYR A 428 -17.29 6.24 -10.03
C TYR A 428 -16.40 7.46 -10.07
N VAL A 429 -16.89 8.54 -10.67
CA VAL A 429 -16.22 9.84 -10.70
C VAL A 429 -17.19 10.89 -10.18
N PHE A 430 -16.76 11.65 -9.18
CA PHE A 430 -17.53 12.76 -8.62
C PHE A 430 -16.79 14.08 -8.83
N GLU A 431 -17.54 15.19 -8.89
CA GLU A 431 -16.97 16.52 -8.74
C GLU A 431 -16.44 16.71 -7.30
N LEU A 432 -15.26 17.28 -7.17
CA LEU A 432 -14.72 17.66 -5.88
C LEU A 432 -15.54 18.81 -5.29
N GLY A 433 -16.24 18.59 -4.19
CA GLY A 433 -17.11 19.61 -3.59
C GLY A 433 -17.91 19.14 -2.39
N ARG A 434 -18.56 20.11 -1.73
CA ARG A 434 -19.41 19.89 -0.55
C ARG A 434 -20.80 19.34 -0.91
N GLU A 435 -21.17 19.37 -2.16
CA GLU A 435 -22.41 18.79 -2.67
C GLU A 435 -22.06 17.54 -3.48
N GLN A 436 -22.87 16.49 -3.30
CA GLN A 436 -22.69 15.26 -4.07
C GLN A 436 -23.08 15.48 -5.52
N LYS A 437 -22.11 15.39 -6.43
CA LYS A 437 -22.36 15.43 -7.87
C LYS A 437 -21.58 14.32 -8.58
N GLN A 438 -22.28 13.26 -8.93
CA GLN A 438 -21.70 12.17 -9.73
C GLN A 438 -21.57 12.62 -11.18
N LEU A 439 -20.35 12.55 -11.71
CA LEU A 439 -20.03 12.87 -13.10
C LEU A 439 -20.13 11.65 -14.00
N HIS A 440 -19.73 10.48 -13.50
CA HIS A 440 -19.69 9.24 -14.27
C HIS A 440 -19.77 8.01 -13.38
N SER A 441 -20.25 6.91 -13.97
CA SER A 441 -20.09 5.56 -13.43
C SER A 441 -19.99 4.55 -14.56
N VAL A 442 -19.11 3.57 -14.42
CA VAL A 442 -18.88 2.56 -15.44
C VAL A 442 -18.57 1.21 -14.80
N LYS A 443 -19.02 0.14 -15.45
CA LYS A 443 -18.66 -1.23 -15.10
C LYS A 443 -17.32 -1.58 -15.74
N LEU A 444 -16.39 -2.06 -14.90
CA LEU A 444 -15.08 -2.52 -15.33
C LEU A 444 -15.07 -4.05 -15.55
N ASP A 445 -13.99 -4.56 -16.11
CA ASP A 445 -13.78 -5.98 -16.43
C ASP A 445 -13.45 -6.88 -15.23
N GLY A 446 -13.34 -6.31 -14.03
CA GLY A 446 -13.04 -7.04 -12.81
C GLY A 446 -13.04 -6.21 -11.54
N PRO A 447 -12.87 -6.86 -10.37
CA PRO A 447 -12.73 -6.18 -9.09
C PRO A 447 -11.55 -5.20 -9.06
N VAL A 448 -11.64 -4.17 -8.20
CA VAL A 448 -10.59 -3.17 -8.00
C VAL A 448 -10.15 -3.13 -6.55
N SER A 449 -8.86 -3.41 -6.29
CA SER A 449 -8.19 -3.18 -5.00
C SER A 449 -7.15 -2.06 -5.08
N ALA A 450 -6.63 -1.80 -6.28
CA ALA A 450 -5.62 -0.78 -6.53
C ALA A 450 -6.22 0.63 -6.53
N THR A 451 -5.57 1.56 -5.83
CA THR A 451 -5.95 2.98 -5.88
C THR A 451 -5.67 3.54 -7.28
N PRO A 452 -6.61 4.29 -7.91
CA PRO A 452 -6.31 5.02 -9.14
C PRO A 452 -5.15 6.01 -8.93
N VAL A 453 -4.37 6.26 -9.96
CA VAL A 453 -3.27 7.23 -9.91
C VAL A 453 -3.26 8.09 -11.18
N ALA A 454 -2.71 9.30 -11.10
CA ALA A 454 -2.54 10.17 -12.25
C ALA A 454 -1.09 10.62 -12.38
N ALA A 455 -0.60 10.64 -13.61
CA ALA A 455 0.70 11.17 -13.99
C ALA A 455 0.69 11.53 -15.48
N ASN A 456 1.42 12.58 -15.84
CA ASN A 456 1.67 13.00 -17.23
C ASN A 456 0.37 13.16 -18.05
N GLY A 457 -0.68 13.76 -17.44
CA GLY A 457 -1.98 14.00 -18.07
C GLY A 457 -2.83 12.75 -18.28
N ARG A 458 -2.50 11.63 -17.65
CA ARG A 458 -3.20 10.34 -17.76
C ARG A 458 -3.68 9.87 -16.40
N LEU A 459 -4.84 9.20 -16.39
CA LEU A 459 -5.34 8.46 -15.25
C LEU A 459 -5.05 6.97 -15.46
N TYR A 460 -4.46 6.32 -14.48
CA TYR A 460 -4.21 4.88 -14.49
C TYR A 460 -5.13 4.19 -13.49
N LEU A 461 -5.83 3.18 -13.96
CA LEU A 461 -6.75 2.37 -13.18
C LEU A 461 -6.42 0.90 -13.41
N ALA A 462 -6.31 0.12 -12.33
CA ALA A 462 -6.08 -1.31 -12.43
C ALA A 462 -7.24 -2.08 -11.82
N THR A 463 -7.75 -3.05 -12.58
CA THR A 463 -8.57 -4.14 -12.04
C THR A 463 -7.66 -5.29 -11.59
N MET A 464 -8.22 -6.35 -11.07
CA MET A 464 -7.47 -7.58 -10.77
C MET A 464 -6.77 -8.17 -12.00
N ARG A 465 -7.18 -7.79 -13.22
CA ARG A 465 -6.75 -8.45 -14.48
C ARG A 465 -6.02 -7.55 -15.44
N ASN A 466 -6.34 -6.28 -15.47
CA ASN A 466 -5.82 -5.35 -16.45
C ASN A 466 -5.48 -4.01 -15.84
N LEU A 467 -4.46 -3.37 -16.40
CA LEU A 467 -4.06 -2.00 -16.15
C LEU A 467 -4.51 -1.15 -17.35
N PHE A 468 -5.23 -0.07 -17.10
CA PHE A 468 -5.74 0.85 -18.11
C PHE A 468 -5.06 2.21 -17.98
N ALA A 469 -4.60 2.76 -19.11
CA ALA A 469 -4.25 4.17 -19.21
C ALA A 469 -5.41 4.92 -19.88
N LEU A 470 -5.89 5.95 -19.21
CA LEU A 470 -7.07 6.72 -19.60
C LEU A 470 -6.66 8.18 -19.78
N ALA A 471 -7.06 8.81 -20.90
CA ALA A 471 -6.88 10.23 -21.14
C ALA A 471 -7.98 10.78 -22.03
N LEU A 472 -8.14 12.09 -22.06
CA LEU A 472 -9.01 12.74 -23.03
C LEU A 472 -8.47 12.51 -24.45
N ALA A 473 -9.36 12.18 -25.40
CA ALA A 473 -8.97 12.10 -26.80
C ALA A 473 -8.41 13.45 -27.26
N THR A 474 -7.24 13.45 -27.90
CA THR A 474 -6.64 14.66 -28.47
C THR A 474 -7.59 15.23 -29.54
N GLY A 475 -8.26 16.35 -29.23
CA GLY A 475 -9.23 17.01 -30.12
C GLY A 475 -10.59 17.35 -29.49
N GLN A 476 -10.84 17.02 -28.23
CA GLN A 476 -12.04 17.44 -27.48
C GLN A 476 -11.67 18.43 -26.34
N GLY A 477 -10.83 19.36 -26.66
CA GLY A 477 -10.58 20.50 -25.77
C GLY A 477 -11.54 21.62 -26.14
N GLU A 478 -12.63 21.72 -25.34
CA GLU A 478 -13.34 22.98 -25.05
C GLU A 478 -14.17 22.79 -23.77
#